data_60f276b6470680b25b6906a18294ef38
#
_entry.id   60f276b6470680b25b6906a18294ef38
#
_cell.length_a   1.000
_cell.length_b   1.000
_cell.length_c   1.000
_cell.angle_alpha   90.00
_cell.angle_beta   90.00
_cell.angle_gamma   90.00
#
_symmetry.space_group_name_H-M   'P 1'
#
loop_
_entity.id
_entity.type
_entity.pdbx_description
1 polymer ?
#
loop_
_entity_poly.entity_id
_entity_poly.type
_entity_poly.pdbx_seq_one_letter_code
_entity_poly.pdbx_strand_id
1 'polypeptide(L)'
;DAGGGVMGTLAGAMRAGQQIVPLATPGKDISSYEVTPGMIRMIARTTKTDVSGVWVSTDVSKDFGLTKGSVMQTEQGTMSVAGVFDWPNDGRDTRFAYAFLVPVSASNGTFDECWVRQWPQSGQTEDVLFSTLVASGSSSNAGVTQVNKSFDSHYDAQASYGQRMTRWMPWLGLVVGLVLGAFGVRRRRLEYAGALHSGQSKGAQLLEIAVETLIW
;
A
#
# COMPACT_ATOMS: atom_id res chain seq x y z
N ASP A 1 2.11 10.06 10.34
CA ASP A 1 0.92 10.58 9.67
C ASP A 1 0.09 9.41 9.17
N ALA A 2 -0.99 9.12 9.89
CA ALA A 2 -2.02 8.20 9.45
C ALA A 2 -2.70 8.84 8.24
N GLY A 3 -2.29 8.43 7.04
CA GLY A 3 -2.91 8.84 5.79
C GLY A 3 -4.37 8.45 5.80
N GLY A 4 -5.24 9.41 6.06
CA GLY A 4 -6.68 9.26 5.90
C GLY A 4 -6.94 8.76 4.49
N GLY A 5 -7.40 7.51 4.36
CA GLY A 5 -7.74 6.92 3.09
C GLY A 5 -8.81 7.78 2.43
N VAL A 6 -8.44 8.42 1.32
CA VAL A 6 -9.42 9.12 0.48
C VAL A 6 -10.39 8.07 -0.04
N MET A 7 -11.60 8.07 0.50
CA MET A 7 -12.70 7.29 -0.05
C MET A 7 -12.93 7.76 -1.49
N GLY A 8 -12.80 6.87 -2.44
CA GLY A 8 -13.06 7.21 -3.84
C GLY A 8 -12.43 6.21 -4.80
N THR A 9 -12.82 6.37 -6.04
CA THR A 9 -12.28 5.61 -7.16
C THR A 9 -11.45 6.53 -8.03
N LEU A 10 -10.19 6.17 -8.28
CA LEU A 10 -9.34 6.80 -9.27
C LEU A 10 -9.13 5.79 -10.40
N ALA A 11 -9.30 6.24 -11.62
CA ALA A 11 -9.04 5.45 -12.81
C ALA A 11 -8.06 6.20 -13.72
N GLY A 12 -7.26 5.44 -14.44
CA GLY A 12 -6.33 5.98 -15.43
C GLY A 12 -5.97 4.91 -16.44
N ALA A 13 -5.44 5.34 -17.55
CA ALA A 13 -4.99 4.48 -18.62
C ALA A 13 -3.58 4.84 -19.06
N MET A 14 -2.85 3.87 -19.58
CA MET A 14 -1.49 4.05 -20.05
C MET A 14 -1.21 3.19 -21.29
N ARG A 15 -0.23 3.63 -22.05
CA ARG A 15 0.41 2.85 -23.12
C ARG A 15 1.91 3.14 -23.16
N ALA A 16 2.67 2.21 -23.77
CA ALA A 16 4.08 2.45 -23.99
C ALA A 16 4.29 3.66 -24.90
N GLY A 17 5.16 4.58 -24.47
CA GLY A 17 5.59 5.75 -25.26
C GLY A 17 6.90 5.45 -25.98
N GLN A 18 7.38 6.45 -26.72
CA GLN A 18 8.71 6.39 -27.33
C GLN A 18 9.79 6.52 -26.25
N GLN A 19 10.90 5.82 -26.39
CA GLN A 19 12.05 6.01 -25.51
C GLN A 19 12.57 7.44 -25.61
N ILE A 20 12.89 8.02 -24.46
CA ILE A 20 13.42 9.38 -24.39
C ILE A 20 14.92 9.31 -24.17
N VAL A 21 15.67 9.93 -25.09
CA VAL A 21 17.13 9.97 -25.05
C VAL A 21 17.57 11.37 -24.67
N PRO A 22 18.14 11.59 -23.48
CA PRO A 22 18.69 12.88 -23.10
C PRO A 22 19.94 13.21 -23.91
N LEU A 23 20.04 14.43 -24.46
CA LEU A 23 21.23 14.86 -25.20
C LEU A 23 22.50 14.91 -24.33
N ALA A 24 22.36 15.08 -23.04
CA ALA A 24 23.48 15.06 -22.10
C ALA A 24 24.14 13.69 -21.94
N THR A 25 23.40 12.61 -22.22
CA THR A 25 23.88 11.21 -22.11
C THR A 25 23.40 10.41 -23.31
N PRO A 26 23.99 10.60 -24.50
CA PRO A 26 23.63 9.85 -25.68
C PRO A 26 23.84 8.32 -25.43
N GLY A 27 22.85 7.52 -25.80
CA GLY A 27 22.88 6.09 -25.59
C GLY A 27 22.28 5.58 -24.25
N LYS A 28 21.75 6.48 -23.42
CA LYS A 28 20.96 6.10 -22.25
C LYS A 28 19.48 6.29 -22.57
N ASP A 29 18.85 5.25 -23.05
CA ASP A 29 17.42 5.22 -23.37
C ASP A 29 16.59 5.12 -22.08
N ILE A 30 15.67 6.04 -21.88
CA ILE A 30 14.77 6.04 -20.74
C ILE A 30 13.37 5.70 -21.22
N SER A 31 12.75 4.71 -20.60
CA SER A 31 11.39 4.32 -20.91
C SER A 31 10.41 5.46 -20.63
N SER A 32 9.51 5.71 -21.57
CA SER A 32 8.41 6.61 -21.34
C SER A 32 7.07 5.90 -21.48
N TYR A 33 6.09 6.42 -20.77
CA TYR A 33 4.71 5.95 -20.83
C TYR A 33 3.79 7.13 -21.06
N GLU A 34 2.95 7.02 -22.08
CA GLU A 34 1.85 7.95 -22.29
C GLU A 34 0.72 7.61 -21.33
N VAL A 35 0.33 8.56 -20.49
CA VAL A 35 -0.58 8.32 -19.38
C VAL A 35 -1.67 9.36 -19.31
N THR A 36 -2.86 8.95 -18.95
CA THR A 36 -3.95 9.91 -18.70
C THR A 36 -3.72 10.67 -17.38
N PRO A 37 -4.31 11.86 -17.20
CA PRO A 37 -4.19 12.63 -15.96
C PRO A 37 -4.66 11.86 -14.72
N GLY A 38 -5.61 10.93 -14.87
CA GLY A 38 -6.04 10.04 -13.81
C GLY A 38 -4.95 9.11 -13.31
N MET A 39 -4.13 8.59 -14.25
CA MET A 39 -2.99 7.74 -13.94
C MET A 39 -1.91 8.50 -13.17
N ILE A 40 -1.62 9.74 -13.56
CA ILE A 40 -0.64 10.61 -12.86
C ILE A 40 -1.10 10.84 -11.41
N ARG A 41 -2.39 11.14 -11.19
CA ARG A 41 -2.94 11.31 -9.84
C ARG A 41 -2.77 10.07 -8.97
N MET A 42 -2.90 8.90 -9.58
CA MET A 42 -2.74 7.62 -8.91
C MET A 42 -1.28 7.37 -8.50
N ILE A 43 -0.35 7.58 -9.44
CA ILE A 43 1.08 7.31 -9.27
C ILE A 43 1.72 8.36 -8.37
N ALA A 44 1.57 9.64 -8.70
CA ALA A 44 2.19 10.75 -7.98
C ALA A 44 1.44 11.14 -6.69
N ARG A 45 0.30 10.50 -6.40
CA ARG A 45 -0.53 10.76 -5.20
C ARG A 45 -0.88 12.26 -5.06
N THR A 46 -1.11 12.93 -6.16
CA THR A 46 -1.41 14.36 -6.22
C THR A 46 -2.89 14.60 -6.55
N THR A 47 -3.43 15.70 -6.05
CA THR A 47 -4.78 16.15 -6.40
C THR A 47 -4.79 17.02 -7.63
N LYS A 48 -3.68 17.71 -7.92
CA LYS A 48 -3.52 18.60 -9.07
C LYS A 48 -2.55 17.96 -10.06
N THR A 49 -3.03 17.69 -11.26
CA THR A 49 -2.22 17.18 -12.36
C THR A 49 -1.82 18.31 -13.26
N ASP A 50 -0.53 18.58 -13.34
CA ASP A 50 0.03 19.47 -14.34
C ASP A 50 0.28 18.63 -15.61
N VAL A 51 -0.38 18.98 -16.69
CA VAL A 51 -0.31 18.31 -17.99
C VAL A 51 0.56 19.07 -19.00
N SER A 52 1.18 20.17 -18.58
CA SER A 52 2.00 21.02 -19.47
C SER A 52 3.39 20.46 -19.73
N GLY A 53 3.80 19.43 -19.00
CA GLY A 53 5.12 18.81 -19.12
C GLY A 53 5.14 17.36 -18.69
N VAL A 54 6.31 16.75 -18.74
CA VAL A 54 6.52 15.34 -18.34
C VAL A 54 6.69 15.20 -16.83
N TRP A 55 6.28 14.08 -16.32
CA TRP A 55 6.54 13.68 -14.94
C TRP A 55 7.71 12.70 -14.91
N VAL A 56 8.64 12.88 -14.00
CA VAL A 56 9.85 12.06 -13.90
C VAL A 56 9.88 11.27 -12.61
N SER A 57 10.41 10.04 -12.65
CA SER A 57 10.62 9.28 -11.42
C SER A 57 11.73 9.93 -10.57
N THR A 58 11.70 9.67 -9.26
CA THR A 58 12.69 10.18 -8.31
C THR A 58 14.12 9.79 -8.71
N ASP A 59 14.31 8.58 -9.26
CA ASP A 59 15.64 8.11 -9.63
C ASP A 59 16.16 8.82 -10.89
N VAL A 60 15.33 9.02 -11.90
CA VAL A 60 15.67 9.86 -13.07
C VAL A 60 15.93 11.31 -12.64
N SER A 61 15.09 11.84 -11.73
CA SER A 61 15.26 13.19 -11.19
C SER A 61 16.63 13.37 -10.52
N LYS A 62 17.08 12.41 -9.74
CA LYS A 62 18.41 12.42 -9.08
C LYS A 62 19.55 12.33 -10.08
N ASP A 63 19.46 11.39 -11.03
CA ASP A 63 20.52 11.15 -12.01
C ASP A 63 20.79 12.37 -12.93
N PHE A 64 19.73 13.08 -13.29
CA PHE A 64 19.82 14.24 -14.19
C PHE A 64 19.66 15.59 -13.50
N GLY A 65 19.53 15.63 -12.18
CA GLY A 65 19.32 16.88 -11.43
C GLY A 65 18.02 17.58 -11.77
N LEU A 66 16.98 16.84 -12.19
CA LEU A 66 15.72 17.40 -12.65
C LEU A 66 14.79 17.72 -11.47
N THR A 67 14.21 18.90 -11.48
CA THR A 67 13.20 19.32 -10.52
C THR A 67 11.98 19.84 -11.26
N LYS A 68 10.87 20.07 -10.56
CA LYS A 68 9.70 20.69 -11.15
C LYS A 68 10.09 22.05 -11.79
N GLY A 69 9.73 22.26 -13.05
CA GLY A 69 10.06 23.43 -13.84
C GLY A 69 11.40 23.33 -14.57
N SER A 70 12.22 22.32 -14.35
CA SER A 70 13.43 22.08 -15.13
C SER A 70 13.08 21.81 -16.60
N VAL A 71 14.01 22.16 -17.47
CA VAL A 71 13.91 21.88 -18.89
C VAL A 71 15.03 20.94 -19.31
N MET A 72 14.69 19.88 -20.00
CA MET A 72 15.63 18.88 -20.51
C MET A 72 15.63 18.89 -22.04
N GLN A 73 16.83 18.86 -22.62
CA GLN A 73 17.01 18.67 -24.05
C GLN A 73 17.11 17.19 -24.38
N THR A 74 16.26 16.70 -25.25
CA THR A 74 16.22 15.33 -25.71
C THR A 74 16.31 15.25 -27.23
N GLU A 75 16.54 14.07 -27.79
CA GLU A 75 16.51 13.87 -29.25
C GLU A 75 15.14 14.22 -29.85
N GLN A 76 14.07 14.07 -29.07
CA GLN A 76 12.71 14.38 -29.48
C GLN A 76 12.36 15.89 -29.33
N GLY A 77 13.29 16.68 -28.81
CA GLY A 77 13.10 18.11 -28.57
C GLY A 77 13.20 18.47 -27.09
N THR A 78 12.77 19.69 -26.79
CA THR A 78 12.82 20.27 -25.44
C THR A 78 11.61 19.83 -24.64
N MET A 79 11.84 19.23 -23.47
CA MET A 79 10.79 18.78 -22.54
C MET A 79 10.87 19.54 -21.22
N SER A 80 9.73 20.03 -20.74
CA SER A 80 9.61 20.64 -19.40
C SER A 80 9.14 19.62 -18.37
N VAL A 81 9.70 19.68 -17.16
CA VAL A 81 9.32 18.79 -16.05
C VAL A 81 8.16 19.40 -15.28
N ALA A 82 6.99 18.78 -15.35
CA ALA A 82 5.79 19.18 -14.62
C ALA A 82 5.81 18.73 -13.14
N GLY A 83 6.48 17.63 -12.85
CA GLY A 83 6.60 17.12 -11.51
C GLY A 83 7.52 15.91 -11.38
N VAL A 84 7.81 15.56 -10.14
CA VAL A 84 8.57 14.34 -9.78
C VAL A 84 7.64 13.42 -9.01
N PHE A 85 7.70 12.13 -9.28
CA PHE A 85 6.93 11.13 -8.54
C PHE A 85 7.85 10.07 -7.92
N ASP A 86 7.42 9.56 -6.78
CA ASP A 86 8.10 8.47 -6.11
C ASP A 86 7.45 7.13 -6.44
N TRP A 87 8.27 6.15 -6.83
CA TRP A 87 7.81 4.79 -7.07
C TRP A 87 8.48 3.84 -6.09
N PRO A 88 7.78 3.45 -5.01
CA PRO A 88 8.39 2.65 -3.94
C PRO A 88 8.71 1.23 -4.41
N ASN A 89 9.82 0.71 -3.91
CA ASN A 89 10.22 -0.68 -4.10
C ASN A 89 9.58 -1.58 -3.02
N ASP A 90 8.28 -1.78 -3.12
CA ASP A 90 7.45 -2.52 -2.16
C ASP A 90 6.88 -3.83 -2.74
N GLY A 91 7.55 -4.38 -3.77
CA GLY A 91 7.12 -5.62 -4.44
C GLY A 91 6.18 -5.41 -5.62
N ARG A 92 5.82 -4.15 -5.94
CA ARG A 92 5.09 -3.83 -7.17
C ARG A 92 6.01 -3.88 -8.40
N ASP A 93 5.41 -3.86 -9.59
CA ASP A 93 6.12 -3.79 -10.86
C ASP A 93 7.07 -2.58 -10.88
N THR A 94 8.33 -2.80 -11.28
CA THR A 94 9.41 -1.81 -11.24
C THR A 94 9.47 -0.90 -12.47
N ARG A 95 8.58 -1.06 -13.44
CA ARG A 95 8.63 -0.32 -14.73
C ARG A 95 8.64 1.20 -14.57
N PHE A 96 8.05 1.74 -13.53
CA PHE A 96 8.02 3.18 -13.26
C PHE A 96 9.14 3.66 -12.34
N ALA A 97 9.99 2.79 -11.84
CA ALA A 97 11.10 3.19 -10.98
C ALA A 97 12.08 4.12 -11.71
N TYR A 98 12.28 3.88 -13.00
CA TYR A 98 13.16 4.68 -13.85
C TYR A 98 12.47 5.03 -15.17
N ALA A 99 11.55 5.98 -15.15
CA ALA A 99 10.70 6.27 -16.29
C ALA A 99 10.22 7.74 -16.34
N PHE A 100 9.80 8.13 -17.54
CA PHE A 100 9.02 9.34 -17.81
C PHE A 100 7.54 9.01 -17.96
N LEU A 101 6.66 9.86 -17.43
CA LEU A 101 5.23 9.83 -17.70
C LEU A 101 4.87 11.07 -18.52
N VAL A 102 4.37 10.83 -19.71
CA VAL A 102 3.94 11.88 -20.66
C VAL A 102 2.42 12.00 -20.59
N PRO A 103 1.89 13.12 -20.10
CA PRO A 103 0.44 13.32 -20.03
C PRO A 103 -0.19 13.35 -21.41
N VAL A 104 -1.23 12.55 -21.62
CA VAL A 104 -2.04 12.55 -22.85
C VAL A 104 -3.53 12.60 -22.51
N SER A 105 -4.33 13.12 -23.45
CA SER A 105 -5.79 13.09 -23.29
C SER A 105 -6.33 11.67 -23.36
N ALA A 106 -7.34 11.37 -22.53
CA ALA A 106 -8.04 10.08 -22.58
C ALA A 106 -8.73 9.80 -23.95
N SER A 107 -8.98 10.85 -24.72
CA SER A 107 -9.55 10.74 -26.09
C SER A 107 -8.49 10.43 -27.16
N ASN A 108 -7.22 10.31 -26.81
CA ASN A 108 -6.11 10.18 -27.74
C ASN A 108 -5.83 8.70 -28.10
N GLY A 109 -6.84 7.99 -28.57
CA GLY A 109 -6.71 6.62 -29.07
C GLY A 109 -6.91 5.53 -28.02
N THR A 110 -6.37 4.35 -28.32
CA THR A 110 -6.43 3.19 -27.44
C THR A 110 -5.23 3.14 -26.51
N PHE A 111 -5.41 2.51 -25.35
CA PHE A 111 -4.39 2.31 -24.34
C PHE A 111 -4.14 0.82 -24.13
N ASP A 112 -2.94 0.47 -23.69
CA ASP A 112 -2.55 -0.92 -23.45
C ASP A 112 -3.05 -1.42 -22.11
N GLU A 113 -3.11 -0.54 -21.11
CA GLU A 113 -3.51 -0.89 -19.75
C GLU A 113 -4.45 0.16 -19.15
N CYS A 114 -5.48 -0.32 -18.45
CA CYS A 114 -6.36 0.49 -17.61
C CYS A 114 -6.14 0.14 -16.14
N TRP A 115 -5.92 1.16 -15.32
CA TRP A 115 -5.65 1.01 -13.90
C TRP A 115 -6.76 1.64 -13.07
N VAL A 116 -7.14 0.93 -12.00
CA VAL A 116 -8.12 1.42 -11.03
C VAL A 116 -7.53 1.31 -9.63
N ARG A 117 -7.70 2.37 -8.86
CA ARG A 117 -7.45 2.40 -7.43
C ARG A 117 -8.75 2.75 -6.73
N GLN A 118 -9.28 1.82 -5.95
CA GLN A 118 -10.57 1.97 -5.28
C GLN A 118 -10.44 1.68 -3.79
N TRP A 119 -11.10 2.50 -2.99
CA TRP A 119 -11.27 2.27 -1.57
C TRP A 119 -12.66 2.75 -1.11
N PRO A 120 -13.46 1.94 -0.43
CA PRO A 120 -13.25 0.52 -0.13
C PRO A 120 -13.28 -0.36 -1.39
N GLN A 121 -12.71 -1.57 -1.28
CA GLN A 121 -12.70 -2.53 -2.37
C GLN A 121 -14.14 -2.96 -2.71
N SER A 122 -14.47 -3.05 -3.99
CA SER A 122 -15.75 -3.55 -4.50
C SER A 122 -15.53 -4.82 -5.31
N GLY A 123 -16.39 -5.82 -5.11
CA GLY A 123 -16.37 -7.04 -5.91
C GLY A 123 -16.66 -6.83 -7.40
N GLN A 124 -17.24 -5.67 -7.76
CA GLN A 124 -17.57 -5.34 -9.16
C GLN A 124 -16.42 -4.65 -9.92
N THR A 125 -15.28 -4.41 -9.25
CA THR A 125 -14.15 -3.66 -9.86
C THR A 125 -13.59 -4.39 -11.08
N GLU A 126 -13.50 -5.70 -11.03
CA GLU A 126 -13.04 -6.53 -12.14
C GLU A 126 -13.99 -6.45 -13.34
N ASP A 127 -15.29 -6.56 -13.12
CA ASP A 127 -16.30 -6.47 -14.18
C ASP A 127 -16.25 -5.11 -14.88
N VAL A 128 -16.07 -4.02 -14.12
CA VAL A 128 -15.90 -2.68 -14.67
C VAL A 128 -14.62 -2.59 -15.51
N LEU A 129 -13.51 -3.15 -15.06
CA LEU A 129 -12.26 -3.17 -15.83
C LEU A 129 -12.43 -3.98 -17.13
N PHE A 130 -13.05 -5.16 -17.07
CA PHE A 130 -13.34 -5.95 -18.25
C PHE A 130 -14.25 -5.22 -19.25
N SER A 131 -15.18 -4.39 -18.79
CA SER A 131 -16.04 -3.61 -19.67
C SER A 131 -15.31 -2.52 -20.46
N THR A 132 -14.10 -2.15 -20.05
CA THR A 132 -13.26 -1.17 -20.77
C THR A 132 -12.44 -1.78 -21.90
N LEU A 133 -12.41 -3.12 -22.02
CA LEU A 133 -11.66 -3.80 -23.06
C LEU A 133 -12.29 -3.56 -24.43
N VAL A 134 -11.47 -3.09 -25.33
CA VAL A 134 -11.85 -3.01 -26.76
C VAL A 134 -11.48 -4.33 -27.40
N ALA A 135 -12.45 -5.02 -27.98
CA ALA A 135 -12.22 -6.24 -28.73
C ALA A 135 -11.37 -5.94 -29.99
N SER A 136 -10.05 -6.00 -29.85
CA SER A 136 -9.16 -6.07 -30.99
C SER A 136 -9.00 -7.54 -31.37
N GLY A 137 -9.17 -7.88 -32.66
CA GLY A 137 -9.20 -9.26 -33.17
C GLY A 137 -7.93 -10.09 -33.00
N SER A 138 -6.96 -9.67 -32.19
CA SER A 138 -5.84 -10.45 -31.72
C SER A 138 -6.18 -11.04 -30.36
N SER A 139 -6.06 -12.35 -30.23
CA SER A 139 -6.30 -13.18 -29.05
C SER A 139 -5.32 -12.89 -27.88
N SER A 140 -5.10 -11.65 -27.51
CA SER A 140 -4.40 -11.32 -26.29
C SER A 140 -5.34 -11.58 -25.12
N ASN A 141 -5.01 -12.55 -24.27
CA ASN A 141 -5.70 -12.79 -23.02
C ASN A 141 -5.53 -11.54 -22.14
N ALA A 142 -6.49 -10.62 -22.23
CA ALA A 142 -6.58 -9.52 -21.30
C ALA A 142 -6.91 -10.09 -19.92
N GLY A 143 -6.11 -9.75 -18.92
CA GLY A 143 -6.28 -10.20 -17.56
C GLY A 143 -6.24 -9.03 -16.58
N VAL A 144 -6.98 -9.15 -15.49
CA VAL A 144 -6.90 -8.21 -14.38
C VAL A 144 -5.86 -8.74 -13.39
N THR A 145 -4.87 -7.92 -13.07
CA THR A 145 -3.81 -8.26 -12.11
C THR A 145 -3.64 -7.16 -11.08
N GLN A 146 -3.28 -7.53 -9.87
CA GLN A 146 -2.92 -6.56 -8.85
C GLN A 146 -1.54 -5.97 -9.15
N VAL A 147 -1.41 -4.64 -8.97
CA VAL A 147 -0.14 -3.93 -9.17
C VAL A 147 0.92 -4.39 -8.17
N ASN A 148 0.53 -4.67 -6.94
CA ASN A 148 1.42 -5.23 -5.93
C ASN A 148 1.36 -6.76 -5.98
N LYS A 149 2.39 -7.36 -6.54
CA LYS A 149 2.51 -8.83 -6.68
C LYS A 149 2.88 -9.55 -5.37
N SER A 150 3.14 -8.82 -4.31
CA SER A 150 3.43 -9.41 -2.98
C SER A 150 2.19 -10.05 -2.34
N PHE A 151 1.00 -9.74 -2.84
CA PHE A 151 -0.24 -10.33 -2.40
C PHE A 151 -0.89 -11.10 -3.55
N ASP A 152 -1.50 -12.24 -3.22
CA ASP A 152 -2.33 -12.99 -4.15
C ASP A 152 -3.51 -12.13 -4.65
N SER A 153 -3.95 -12.34 -5.90
CA SER A 153 -5.11 -11.68 -6.48
C SER A 153 -6.39 -11.90 -5.68
N HIS A 154 -6.45 -13.01 -4.93
CA HIS A 154 -7.55 -13.38 -4.05
C HIS A 154 -7.26 -13.11 -2.57
N TYR A 155 -6.26 -12.25 -2.25
CA TYR A 155 -5.92 -11.95 -0.87
C TYR A 155 -7.07 -11.26 -0.14
N ASP A 156 -7.71 -12.01 0.74
CA ASP A 156 -8.69 -11.51 1.71
C ASP A 156 -7.99 -11.26 3.05
N ALA A 157 -7.82 -9.98 3.39
CA ALA A 157 -7.19 -9.56 4.64
C ALA A 157 -7.99 -10.03 5.87
N GLN A 158 -9.32 -10.09 5.77
CA GLN A 158 -10.19 -10.53 6.85
C GLN A 158 -10.04 -12.03 7.11
N ALA A 159 -10.07 -12.84 6.05
CA ALA A 159 -9.86 -14.28 6.13
C ALA A 159 -8.44 -14.61 6.64
N SER A 160 -7.43 -13.92 6.13
CA SER A 160 -6.03 -14.04 6.55
C SER A 160 -5.84 -13.69 8.03
N TYR A 161 -6.49 -12.63 8.52
CA TYR A 161 -6.49 -12.28 9.94
C TYR A 161 -7.16 -13.35 10.80
N GLY A 162 -8.30 -13.88 10.31
CA GLY A 162 -9.03 -14.96 11.00
C GLY A 162 -8.24 -16.26 11.16
N GLN A 163 -7.33 -16.55 10.22
CA GLN A 163 -6.51 -17.77 10.20
C GLN A 163 -5.20 -17.64 11.00
N ARG A 164 -4.86 -16.46 11.51
CA ARG A 164 -3.62 -16.27 12.27
C ARG A 164 -3.67 -17.08 13.57
N MET A 165 -2.66 -17.89 13.83
CA MET A 165 -2.46 -18.60 15.11
C MET A 165 -2.49 -17.65 16.32
N THR A 166 -2.07 -16.40 16.13
CA THR A 166 -2.08 -15.36 17.16
C THR A 166 -3.48 -14.97 17.65
N ARG A 167 -4.54 -15.34 16.94
CA ARG A 167 -5.93 -15.14 17.39
C ARG A 167 -6.22 -15.77 18.74
N TRP A 168 -5.58 -16.89 19.04
CA TRP A 168 -5.77 -17.64 20.26
C TRP A 168 -4.85 -17.20 21.41
N MET A 169 -3.87 -16.34 21.14
CA MET A 169 -2.92 -15.84 22.14
C MET A 169 -3.58 -15.21 23.37
N PRO A 170 -4.63 -14.37 23.25
CA PRO A 170 -5.29 -13.81 24.42
C PRO A 170 -5.90 -14.87 25.34
N TRP A 171 -6.51 -15.90 24.75
CA TRP A 171 -7.08 -17.02 25.50
C TRP A 171 -6.01 -17.87 26.19
N LEU A 172 -4.91 -18.10 25.50
CA LEU A 172 -3.77 -18.82 26.05
C LEU A 172 -3.14 -18.04 27.19
N GLY A 173 -2.98 -16.73 27.05
CA GLY A 173 -2.51 -15.86 28.11
C GLY A 173 -3.45 -15.85 29.33
N LEU A 174 -4.76 -15.84 29.11
CA LEU A 174 -5.76 -15.93 30.20
C LEU A 174 -5.65 -17.26 30.94
N VAL A 175 -5.55 -18.39 30.24
CA VAL A 175 -5.40 -19.70 30.87
C VAL A 175 -4.11 -19.80 31.69
N VAL A 176 -3.00 -19.35 31.11
CA VAL A 176 -1.70 -19.34 31.82
C VAL A 176 -1.78 -18.45 33.06
N GLY A 177 -2.35 -17.24 32.95
CA GLY A 177 -2.55 -16.35 34.09
C GLY A 177 -3.38 -16.96 35.20
N LEU A 178 -4.49 -17.63 34.86
CA LEU A 178 -5.33 -18.33 35.86
C LEU A 178 -4.58 -19.47 36.53
N VAL A 179 -3.81 -20.26 35.79
CA VAL A 179 -3.02 -21.37 36.35
C VAL A 179 -1.97 -20.84 37.31
N LEU A 180 -1.22 -19.81 36.89
CA LEU A 180 -0.19 -19.20 37.74
C LEU A 180 -0.79 -18.55 39.00
N GLY A 181 -1.92 -17.85 38.86
CA GLY A 181 -2.65 -17.27 40.00
C GLY A 181 -3.12 -18.33 40.97
N ALA A 182 -3.76 -19.42 40.47
CA ALA A 182 -4.21 -20.53 41.30
C ALA A 182 -3.05 -21.22 42.01
N PHE A 183 -1.92 -21.39 41.32
CA PHE A 183 -0.71 -21.99 41.91
C PHE A 183 -0.10 -21.07 42.99
N GLY A 184 -0.04 -19.77 42.76
CA GLY A 184 0.41 -18.79 43.73
C GLY A 184 -0.42 -18.80 45.02
N VAL A 185 -1.77 -18.78 44.87
CA VAL A 185 -2.70 -18.87 46.03
C VAL A 185 -2.53 -20.19 46.75
N ARG A 186 -2.40 -21.31 46.03
CA ARG A 186 -2.19 -22.63 46.65
C ARG A 186 -0.89 -22.73 47.45
N ARG A 187 0.19 -22.09 46.95
CA ARG A 187 1.50 -22.09 47.62
C ARG A 187 1.46 -21.31 48.94
N ARG A 188 0.69 -20.21 48.97
CA ARG A 188 0.55 -19.30 50.12
C ARG A 188 -0.67 -19.59 51.00
N ARG A 189 -1.34 -20.75 50.82
CA ARG A 189 -2.57 -21.08 51.54
C ARG A 189 -2.45 -21.02 53.07
N LEU A 190 -1.28 -21.36 53.62
CA LEU A 190 -1.02 -21.31 55.05
C LEU A 190 -0.93 -19.88 55.60
N GLU A 191 -0.35 -18.97 54.83
CA GLU A 191 -0.25 -17.56 55.13
C GLU A 191 -1.64 -16.92 55.16
N TYR A 192 -2.47 -17.25 54.16
CA TYR A 192 -3.87 -16.77 54.09
C TYR A 192 -4.75 -17.33 55.20
N ALA A 193 -4.55 -18.60 55.57
CA ALA A 193 -5.24 -19.22 56.71
C ALA A 193 -4.87 -18.52 58.04
N GLY A 194 -3.57 -18.22 58.23
CA GLY A 194 -3.10 -17.48 59.42
C GLY A 194 -3.68 -16.06 59.49
N ALA A 195 -3.76 -15.36 58.38
CA ALA A 195 -4.36 -14.02 58.34
C ALA A 195 -5.87 -14.02 58.67
N LEU A 196 -6.60 -15.04 58.27
CA LEU A 196 -8.01 -15.22 58.64
C LEU A 196 -8.17 -15.48 60.16
N HIS A 197 -7.26 -16.27 60.76
CA HIS A 197 -7.28 -16.49 62.19
C HIS A 197 -6.93 -15.28 63.04
N SER A 198 -6.14 -14.33 62.47
CA SER A 198 -5.83 -13.07 63.13
C SER A 198 -6.92 -12.00 62.96
N GLY A 199 -8.07 -12.35 62.36
CA GLY A 199 -9.23 -11.49 62.26
C GLY A 199 -9.33 -10.65 60.97
N GLN A 200 -8.48 -10.95 59.96
CA GLN A 200 -8.60 -10.27 58.65
C GLN A 200 -9.91 -10.70 57.96
N SER A 201 -10.61 -9.72 57.36
CA SER A 201 -11.84 -10.03 56.63
C SER A 201 -11.54 -10.66 55.28
N LYS A 202 -12.40 -11.59 54.80
CA LYS A 202 -12.28 -12.26 53.51
C LYS A 202 -12.19 -11.26 52.32
N GLY A 203 -12.87 -10.10 52.44
CA GLY A 203 -12.83 -9.08 51.42
C GLY A 203 -11.49 -8.35 51.34
N ALA A 204 -10.85 -8.07 52.48
CA ALA A 204 -9.51 -7.47 52.52
C ALA A 204 -8.47 -8.42 51.91
N GLN A 205 -8.58 -9.71 52.20
CA GLN A 205 -7.67 -10.71 51.64
C GLN A 205 -7.81 -10.88 50.10
N LEU A 206 -9.05 -10.83 49.59
CA LEU A 206 -9.28 -10.85 48.15
C LEU A 206 -8.71 -9.60 47.47
N LEU A 207 -8.82 -8.45 48.10
CA LEU A 207 -8.30 -7.19 47.59
C LEU A 207 -6.76 -7.21 47.55
N GLU A 208 -6.13 -7.75 48.59
CA GLU A 208 -4.68 -7.91 48.67
C GLU A 208 -4.16 -8.81 47.55
N ILE A 209 -4.79 -9.98 47.31
CA ILE A 209 -4.46 -10.89 46.20
C ILE A 209 -4.66 -10.20 44.84
N ALA A 210 -5.73 -9.43 44.67
CA ALA A 210 -5.99 -8.70 43.43
C ALA A 210 -4.96 -7.63 43.16
N VAL A 211 -4.55 -6.87 44.18
CA VAL A 211 -3.50 -5.84 44.06
C VAL A 211 -2.14 -6.47 43.75
N GLU A 212 -1.77 -7.54 44.46
CA GLU A 212 -0.52 -8.27 44.16
C GLU A 212 -0.48 -8.78 42.73
N THR A 213 -1.59 -9.34 42.21
CA THR A 213 -1.65 -9.85 40.82
C THR A 213 -1.66 -8.75 39.76
N LEU A 214 -2.02 -7.51 40.13
CA LEU A 214 -1.98 -6.35 39.22
C LEU A 214 -0.59 -5.69 39.15
N ILE A 215 0.24 -5.86 40.21
CA ILE A 215 1.56 -5.26 40.28
C ILE A 215 2.64 -6.13 39.61
N TRP A 216 2.40 -7.42 39.49
CA TRP A 216 3.26 -8.39 38.80
C TRP A 216 2.83 -8.63 37.34
#